data_5dd78cd4053b0f96b0e8fdb32e1fd149
#
_entry.id   5dd78cd4053b0f96b0e8fdb32e1fd149
#
_cell.length_a   1.000
_cell.length_b   1.000
_cell.length_c   1.000
_cell.angle_alpha   90.00
_cell.angle_beta   90.00
_cell.angle_gamma   90.00
#
_symmetry.space_group_name_H-M   'P 1'
#
loop_
_entity.id
_entity.type
_entity.pdbx_description
1 polymer ?
#
loop_
_entity_poly.entity_id
_entity_poly.type
_entity_poly.pdbx_seq_one_letter_code
_entity_poly.pdbx_strand_id
1 'polypeptide(L)'
;MHDQRRYVIIGNGFAGTTCAEGLRKLDASCSIALFTDEAYPLYNRIALPPMLRKQVTEQKVIMRDQAWHDKHQIDLYLRTRVDKIVPEEKIVIADGVSYPYDALLVATGGRPNASDAPGAEGAHNVYNFQYMDDTKAISQQLETAKSAVSIGGSFIAYELAEAFVSRGVETHWIQRGPRFLRRMLDEISGEYVNEAARKDGAYLHYNEEIAEFVRSNGAVTKVITKSGLTLDTDLVGIGLGLTINTELVAGIGIGIKAGIQCDDRLETSIKGIFAGGDAAEFYDPIAEMHYRMGTWNNAGAHGKVAAINMAGGDERYHDIPEYSSKLFTDQTITQFGLSPEYRTDLETVRNFDHELKHYRALFFHEDRLVGGLLLGKGNRAGKRKYLEAIKTKMRFSKTERESMLSWTA
;
A
#
# COMPACT_ATOMS: atom_id res chain seq x y z
N MET A 1 34.24 -1.88 27.37
CA MET A 1 32.78 -1.64 27.30
C MET A 1 32.46 -1.69 25.82
N HIS A 2 31.63 -2.64 25.36
CA HIS A 2 31.11 -2.57 23.98
C HIS A 2 30.24 -1.33 23.90
N ASP A 3 30.58 -0.44 22.98
CA ASP A 3 29.80 0.78 22.75
C ASP A 3 28.38 0.35 22.34
N GLN A 4 27.37 0.87 23.02
CA GLN A 4 25.95 0.55 22.78
C GLN A 4 25.58 0.94 21.35
N ARG A 5 25.15 -0.04 20.51
CA ARG A 5 24.72 0.24 19.14
C ARG A 5 23.47 1.13 19.13
N ARG A 6 23.47 2.08 18.21
CA ARG A 6 22.40 3.07 18.03
C ARG A 6 21.70 2.82 16.70
N TYR A 7 20.44 2.54 16.77
CA TYR A 7 19.61 2.35 15.58
C TYR A 7 18.61 3.49 15.45
N VAL A 8 18.52 4.06 14.27
CA VAL A 8 17.53 5.06 13.93
C VAL A 8 16.60 4.52 12.86
N ILE A 9 15.31 4.74 13.04
CA ILE A 9 14.26 4.30 12.11
C ILE A 9 13.37 5.50 11.80
N ILE A 10 13.19 5.82 10.52
CA ILE A 10 12.33 6.89 10.05
C ILE A 10 11.09 6.29 9.43
N GLY A 11 9.96 6.45 10.11
CA GLY A 11 8.65 5.91 9.74
C GLY A 11 8.17 4.80 10.68
N ASN A 12 7.12 5.08 11.44
CA ASN A 12 6.47 4.16 12.39
C ASN A 12 5.36 3.33 11.72
N GLY A 13 5.50 3.02 10.44
CA GLY A 13 4.66 2.06 9.75
C GLY A 13 5.02 0.61 10.10
N PHE A 14 4.37 -0.37 9.45
CA PHE A 14 4.59 -1.77 9.77
C PHE A 14 6.04 -2.24 9.53
N ALA A 15 6.72 -1.69 8.51
CA ALA A 15 8.14 -1.97 8.26
C ALA A 15 9.03 -1.46 9.41
N GLY A 16 8.91 -0.18 9.78
CA GLY A 16 9.74 0.43 10.81
C GLY A 16 9.53 -0.20 12.18
N THR A 17 8.28 -0.39 12.62
CA THR A 17 7.99 -1.01 13.92
C THR A 17 8.41 -2.48 13.96
N THR A 18 8.24 -3.24 12.85
CA THR A 18 8.73 -4.63 12.77
C THR A 18 10.25 -4.67 12.86
N CYS A 19 10.94 -3.71 12.24
CA CYS A 19 12.39 -3.57 12.34
C CYS A 19 12.82 -3.28 13.78
N ALA A 20 12.19 -2.31 14.44
CA ALA A 20 12.47 -1.95 15.84
C ALA A 20 12.29 -3.15 16.78
N GLU A 21 11.18 -3.89 16.64
CA GLU A 21 10.92 -5.12 17.40
C GLU A 21 11.99 -6.20 17.14
N GLY A 22 12.39 -6.36 15.87
CA GLY A 22 13.44 -7.30 15.46
C GLY A 22 14.81 -6.94 16.05
N LEU A 23 15.22 -5.68 15.97
CA LEU A 23 16.47 -5.18 16.53
C LEU A 23 16.54 -5.41 18.04
N ARG A 24 15.47 -5.09 18.78
CA ARG A 24 15.42 -5.32 20.24
C ARG A 24 15.56 -6.79 20.61
N LYS A 25 15.03 -7.71 19.78
CA LYS A 25 15.19 -9.16 20.00
C LYS A 25 16.62 -9.65 19.72
N LEU A 26 17.31 -9.03 18.75
CA LEU A 26 18.67 -9.39 18.36
C LEU A 26 19.73 -8.76 19.26
N ASP A 27 19.48 -7.55 19.78
CA ASP A 27 20.38 -6.80 20.65
C ASP A 27 19.56 -6.14 21.78
N ALA A 28 19.60 -6.78 22.96
CA ALA A 28 18.87 -6.28 24.13
C ALA A 28 19.44 -4.96 24.66
N SER A 29 20.69 -4.64 24.35
CA SER A 29 21.43 -3.48 24.88
C SER A 29 21.41 -2.26 23.97
N CYS A 30 20.98 -2.37 22.71
CA CYS A 30 20.97 -1.27 21.76
C CYS A 30 20.05 -0.12 22.16
N SER A 31 20.29 1.08 21.66
CA SER A 31 19.30 2.16 21.63
C SER A 31 18.55 2.16 20.29
N ILE A 32 17.24 2.43 20.32
CA ILE A 32 16.38 2.48 19.13
C ILE A 32 15.56 3.76 19.19
N ALA A 33 15.80 4.67 18.25
CA ALA A 33 14.98 5.87 18.04
C ALA A 33 14.08 5.65 16.81
N LEU A 34 12.78 5.76 16.99
CA LEU A 34 11.76 5.54 15.95
C LEU A 34 10.96 6.83 15.77
N PHE A 35 11.03 7.45 14.58
CA PHE A 35 10.43 8.73 14.27
C PHE A 35 9.18 8.59 13.39
N THR A 36 8.18 9.41 13.65
CA THR A 36 7.01 9.58 12.78
C THR A 36 6.44 10.98 12.90
N ASP A 37 5.97 11.54 11.79
CA ASP A 37 5.22 12.80 11.74
C ASP A 37 3.74 12.64 12.14
N GLU A 38 3.25 11.40 12.22
CA GLU A 38 1.90 11.09 12.69
C GLU A 38 1.77 11.20 14.23
N ALA A 39 0.54 11.44 14.67
CA ALA A 39 0.21 11.56 16.10
C ALA A 39 -0.01 10.20 16.80
N TYR A 40 0.08 9.11 16.07
CA TYR A 40 -0.33 7.77 16.52
C TYR A 40 0.84 6.80 16.52
N PRO A 41 0.90 5.90 17.53
CA PRO A 41 1.77 4.73 17.45
C PRO A 41 1.29 3.80 16.34
N LEU A 42 2.00 2.67 16.11
CA LEU A 42 1.64 1.76 15.02
C LEU A 42 0.18 1.33 15.07
N TYR A 43 -0.53 1.57 13.99
CA TYR A 43 -1.88 1.09 13.76
C TYR A 43 -1.99 0.28 12.45
N ASN A 44 -3.01 -0.57 12.37
CA ASN A 44 -3.28 -1.40 11.20
C ASN A 44 -3.98 -0.59 10.11
N ARG A 45 -3.25 -0.16 9.08
CA ARG A 45 -3.82 0.59 7.95
C ARG A 45 -4.86 -0.22 7.16
N ILE A 46 -4.74 -1.55 7.12
CA ILE A 46 -5.76 -2.43 6.48
C ILE A 46 -7.09 -2.38 7.23
N ALA A 47 -7.08 -1.98 8.51
CA ALA A 47 -8.29 -1.85 9.31
C ALA A 47 -8.97 -0.46 9.21
N LEU A 48 -8.38 0.50 8.49
CA LEU A 48 -8.99 1.83 8.29
C LEU A 48 -10.28 1.76 7.45
N PRO A 49 -10.37 1.04 6.32
CA PRO A 49 -11.63 0.87 5.61
C PRO A 49 -12.73 0.18 6.46
N PRO A 50 -12.47 -0.93 7.19
CA PRO A 50 -13.40 -1.44 8.20
C PRO A 50 -13.81 -0.42 9.28
N MET A 51 -12.91 0.48 9.68
CA MET A 51 -13.24 1.54 10.64
C MET A 51 -14.21 2.57 10.03
N LEU A 52 -14.02 2.98 8.77
CA LEU A 52 -14.99 3.81 8.05
C LEU A 52 -16.39 3.17 7.99
N ARG A 53 -16.44 1.85 7.85
CA ARG A 53 -17.69 1.07 7.83
C ARG A 53 -18.26 0.80 9.23
N LYS A 54 -17.66 1.34 10.32
CA LYS A 54 -18.03 1.10 11.72
C LYS A 54 -17.96 -0.38 12.14
N GLN A 55 -17.14 -1.17 11.49
CA GLN A 55 -16.93 -2.60 11.80
C GLN A 55 -15.87 -2.83 12.88
N VAL A 56 -14.97 -1.88 13.04
CA VAL A 56 -13.92 -1.89 14.07
C VAL A 56 -13.80 -0.51 14.71
N THR A 57 -13.39 -0.49 15.99
CA THR A 57 -13.16 0.77 16.72
C THR A 57 -11.70 1.19 16.60
N GLU A 58 -11.42 2.48 16.86
CA GLU A 58 -10.05 3.04 16.85
C GLU A 58 -9.09 2.24 17.74
N GLN A 59 -9.53 1.86 18.95
CA GLN A 59 -8.70 1.09 19.90
C GLN A 59 -8.26 -0.26 19.34
N LYS A 60 -9.10 -0.90 18.51
CA LYS A 60 -8.77 -2.18 17.85
C LYS A 60 -7.85 -2.02 16.65
N VAL A 61 -7.73 -0.82 16.13
CA VAL A 61 -6.84 -0.50 15.00
C VAL A 61 -5.41 -0.28 15.47
N ILE A 62 -5.20 0.24 16.70
CA ILE A 62 -3.87 0.40 17.31
C ILE A 62 -3.28 -0.99 17.59
N MET A 63 -2.08 -1.25 17.05
CA MET A 63 -1.39 -2.54 17.18
C MET A 63 -0.31 -2.54 18.24
N ARG A 64 0.40 -1.43 18.38
CA ARG A 64 1.49 -1.23 19.35
C ARG A 64 1.30 0.15 19.95
N ASP A 65 0.78 0.22 21.17
CA ASP A 65 0.57 1.47 21.89
C ASP A 65 1.87 2.01 22.51
N GLN A 66 1.82 3.15 23.17
CA GLN A 66 2.98 3.75 23.84
C GLN A 66 3.55 2.81 24.91
N ALA A 67 2.69 2.16 25.71
CA ALA A 67 3.13 1.23 26.74
C ALA A 67 3.91 0.03 26.18
N TRP A 68 3.55 -0.40 24.97
CA TRP A 68 4.32 -1.45 24.27
C TRP A 68 5.72 -0.95 23.90
N HIS A 69 5.86 0.29 23.40
CA HIS A 69 7.16 0.86 23.04
C HIS A 69 8.04 1.05 24.28
N ASP A 70 7.46 1.58 25.37
CA ASP A 70 8.16 1.77 26.64
C ASP A 70 8.69 0.44 27.19
N LYS A 71 7.84 -0.60 27.21
CA LYS A 71 8.21 -1.96 27.63
C LYS A 71 9.37 -2.53 26.81
N HIS A 72 9.43 -2.22 25.53
CA HIS A 72 10.50 -2.70 24.64
C HIS A 72 11.67 -1.73 24.54
N GLN A 73 11.68 -0.65 25.33
CA GLN A 73 12.73 0.36 25.33
C GLN A 73 13.02 0.89 23.91
N ILE A 74 11.94 1.22 23.19
CA ILE A 74 11.97 1.87 21.87
C ILE A 74 11.53 3.31 22.08
N ASP A 75 12.42 4.26 21.84
CA ASP A 75 12.13 5.68 21.95
C ASP A 75 11.29 6.11 20.74
N LEU A 76 9.97 6.16 20.92
CA LEU A 76 9.01 6.57 19.88
C LEU A 76 8.79 8.07 19.91
N TYR A 77 9.15 8.76 18.83
CA TYR A 77 8.99 10.20 18.63
C TYR A 77 7.79 10.44 17.71
N LEU A 78 6.62 10.67 18.32
CA LEU A 78 5.39 11.05 17.60
C LEU A 78 5.43 12.52 17.20
N ARG A 79 4.73 12.89 16.12
CA ARG A 79 4.68 14.27 15.57
C ARG A 79 6.06 14.88 15.33
N THR A 80 7.05 14.04 15.11
CA THR A 80 8.44 14.46 14.93
C THR A 80 8.91 14.05 13.55
N ARG A 81 9.02 15.03 12.67
CA ARG A 81 9.53 14.84 11.32
C ARG A 81 11.05 14.88 11.32
N VAL A 82 11.67 13.92 10.65
CA VAL A 82 13.09 14.00 10.35
C VAL A 82 13.29 14.96 9.18
N ASP A 83 14.17 15.96 9.37
CA ASP A 83 14.42 17.01 8.39
C ASP A 83 15.56 16.67 7.44
N LYS A 84 16.58 15.96 7.93
CA LYS A 84 17.81 15.69 7.17
C LYS A 84 18.52 14.44 7.63
N ILE A 85 19.16 13.76 6.67
CA ILE A 85 20.15 12.70 6.89
C ILE A 85 21.53 13.25 6.48
N VAL A 86 22.54 13.10 7.32
CA VAL A 86 23.94 13.47 7.04
C VAL A 86 24.78 12.20 7.12
N PRO A 87 24.97 11.48 6.00
CA PRO A 87 25.60 10.16 6.00
C PRO A 87 27.05 10.16 6.47
N GLU A 88 27.80 11.21 6.14
CA GLU A 88 29.24 11.34 6.47
C GLU A 88 29.46 11.41 7.98
N GLU A 89 28.52 12.04 8.71
CA GLU A 89 28.55 12.18 10.17
C GLU A 89 27.76 11.05 10.86
N LYS A 90 27.04 10.25 10.11
CA LYS A 90 26.11 9.23 10.61
C LYS A 90 25.09 9.80 11.61
N ILE A 91 24.44 10.90 11.25
CA ILE A 91 23.37 11.51 12.03
C ILE A 91 22.11 11.72 11.20
N VAL A 92 20.96 11.71 11.87
CA VAL A 92 19.75 12.33 11.38
C VAL A 92 19.44 13.57 12.21
N ILE A 93 18.77 14.55 11.61
CA ILE A 93 18.36 15.78 12.28
C ILE A 93 16.83 15.80 12.28
N ALA A 94 16.24 15.97 13.47
CA ALA A 94 14.82 16.14 13.68
C ALA A 94 14.59 17.24 14.71
N ASP A 95 13.73 18.22 14.41
CA ASP A 95 13.46 19.39 15.27
C ASP A 95 14.74 20.12 15.74
N GLY A 96 15.77 20.17 14.88
CA GLY A 96 17.06 20.79 15.18
C GLY A 96 17.99 19.97 16.09
N VAL A 97 17.57 18.77 16.52
CA VAL A 97 18.36 17.85 17.35
C VAL A 97 19.01 16.80 16.48
N SER A 98 20.31 16.53 16.74
CA SER A 98 21.07 15.50 16.04
C SER A 98 20.99 14.15 16.75
N TYR A 99 20.64 13.10 16.01
CA TYR A 99 20.53 11.72 16.50
C TYR A 99 21.57 10.87 15.76
N PRO A 100 22.65 10.45 16.42
CA PRO A 100 23.67 9.62 15.81
C PRO A 100 23.18 8.18 15.64
N TYR A 101 23.62 7.53 14.56
CA TYR A 101 23.27 6.14 14.28
C TYR A 101 24.48 5.31 13.85
N ASP A 102 24.43 4.02 14.15
CA ASP A 102 25.34 3.00 13.61
C ASP A 102 24.70 2.31 12.39
N ALA A 103 23.35 2.19 12.37
CA ALA A 103 22.57 1.85 11.19
C ALA A 103 21.22 2.59 11.19
N LEU A 104 20.75 2.91 9.98
CA LEU A 104 19.56 3.71 9.73
C LEU A 104 18.59 2.96 8.80
N LEU A 105 17.31 2.90 9.15
CA LEU A 105 16.23 2.46 8.25
C LEU A 105 15.39 3.66 7.81
N VAL A 106 15.24 3.84 6.49
CA VAL A 106 14.30 4.80 5.88
C VAL A 106 13.06 4.02 5.44
N ALA A 107 11.95 4.18 6.20
CA ALA A 107 10.67 3.51 5.98
C ALA A 107 9.52 4.54 5.91
N THR A 108 9.77 5.65 5.22
CA THR A 108 8.90 6.83 5.09
C THR A 108 7.61 6.60 4.33
N GLY A 109 7.47 5.47 3.65
CA GLY A 109 6.28 5.11 2.89
C GLY A 109 5.97 6.07 1.74
N GLY A 110 4.69 6.39 1.57
CA GLY A 110 4.20 7.32 0.57
C GLY A 110 3.03 8.15 1.10
N ARG A 111 2.73 9.23 0.39
CA ARG A 111 1.59 10.12 0.65
C ARG A 111 0.59 10.08 -0.50
N PRO A 112 -0.72 10.25 -0.24
CA PRO A 112 -1.73 10.22 -1.28
C PRO A 112 -1.59 11.41 -2.23
N ASN A 113 -1.87 11.15 -3.50
CA ASN A 113 -1.92 12.20 -4.51
C ASN A 113 -3.23 12.98 -4.39
N ALA A 114 -3.15 14.31 -4.40
CA ALA A 114 -4.30 15.17 -4.52
C ALA A 114 -4.85 15.17 -5.97
N SER A 115 -6.01 15.75 -6.17
CA SER A 115 -6.52 16.04 -7.50
C SER A 115 -5.94 17.36 -8.00
N ASP A 116 -5.48 17.37 -9.26
CA ASP A 116 -5.01 18.58 -9.94
C ASP A 116 -6.16 19.45 -10.48
N ALA A 117 -7.40 18.95 -10.45
CA ALA A 117 -8.56 19.69 -10.93
C ALA A 117 -8.88 20.87 -9.99
N PRO A 118 -9.19 22.05 -10.54
CA PRO A 118 -9.45 23.25 -9.76
C PRO A 118 -10.63 23.06 -8.81
N GLY A 119 -10.56 23.71 -7.65
CA GLY A 119 -11.60 23.74 -6.63
C GLY A 119 -11.49 22.70 -5.53
N ALA A 120 -10.62 21.69 -5.62
CA ALA A 120 -10.41 20.70 -4.57
C ALA A 120 -9.61 21.26 -3.38
N GLU A 121 -8.56 22.03 -3.66
CA GLU A 121 -7.63 22.51 -2.66
C GLU A 121 -8.30 23.37 -1.59
N GLY A 122 -8.08 23.06 -0.31
CA GLY A 122 -8.65 23.78 0.85
C GLY A 122 -10.17 23.60 1.02
N ALA A 123 -10.82 22.70 0.29
CA ALA A 123 -12.20 22.33 0.57
C ALA A 123 -12.28 21.38 1.76
N HIS A 124 -13.17 21.67 2.73
CA HIS A 124 -13.24 20.93 3.99
C HIS A 124 -13.98 19.59 3.91
N ASN A 125 -14.54 19.25 2.74
CA ASN A 125 -15.24 17.98 2.48
C ASN A 125 -14.60 17.17 1.34
N VAL A 126 -13.33 17.48 1.00
CA VAL A 126 -12.53 16.70 0.05
C VAL A 126 -11.39 16.05 0.80
N TYR A 127 -11.31 14.74 0.74
CA TYR A 127 -10.35 13.97 1.52
C TYR A 127 -9.58 12.99 0.65
N ASN A 128 -8.30 12.85 0.94
CA ASN A 128 -7.54 11.64 0.63
C ASN A 128 -7.85 10.55 1.68
N PHE A 129 -7.34 9.33 1.47
CA PHE A 129 -7.54 8.24 2.41
C PHE A 129 -6.26 7.42 2.56
N GLN A 130 -5.50 7.69 3.61
CA GLN A 130 -4.24 7.02 3.92
C GLN A 130 -3.99 6.90 5.41
N TYR A 131 -4.43 7.90 6.19
CA TYR A 131 -4.06 8.09 7.58
C TYR A 131 -5.25 7.94 8.53
N MET A 132 -4.94 7.78 9.82
CA MET A 132 -5.95 7.73 10.88
C MET A 132 -6.78 9.00 10.91
N ASP A 133 -6.16 10.17 10.74
CA ASP A 133 -6.86 11.45 10.75
C ASP A 133 -7.80 11.59 9.56
N ASP A 134 -7.42 11.11 8.37
CA ASP A 134 -8.32 11.03 7.21
C ASP A 134 -9.56 10.19 7.54
N THR A 135 -9.32 9.02 8.16
CA THR A 135 -10.40 8.11 8.54
C THR A 135 -11.38 8.75 9.51
N LYS A 136 -10.88 9.49 10.50
CA LYS A 136 -11.71 10.20 11.47
C LYS A 136 -12.52 11.31 10.82
N ALA A 137 -11.88 12.13 9.98
CA ALA A 137 -12.52 13.23 9.28
C ALA A 137 -13.62 12.74 8.32
N ILE A 138 -13.31 11.72 7.50
CA ILE A 138 -14.29 11.10 6.61
C ILE A 138 -15.44 10.47 7.41
N SER A 139 -15.13 9.74 8.50
CA SER A 139 -16.18 9.16 9.36
C SER A 139 -17.13 10.18 9.93
N GLN A 140 -16.60 11.33 10.36
CA GLN A 140 -17.42 12.45 10.87
C GLN A 140 -18.31 13.02 9.77
N GLN A 141 -17.78 13.24 8.57
CA GLN A 141 -18.55 13.76 7.45
C GLN A 141 -19.68 12.79 7.02
N LEU A 142 -19.41 11.48 7.07
CA LEU A 142 -20.40 10.43 6.75
C LEU A 142 -21.60 10.36 7.71
N GLU A 143 -21.57 11.03 8.86
CA GLU A 143 -22.75 11.09 9.75
C GLU A 143 -23.88 11.94 9.18
N THR A 144 -23.58 12.87 8.29
CA THR A 144 -24.54 13.83 7.74
C THR A 144 -24.63 13.85 6.22
N ALA A 145 -23.62 13.31 5.53
CA ALA A 145 -23.58 13.27 4.09
C ALA A 145 -24.72 12.41 3.52
N LYS A 146 -25.36 12.90 2.48
CA LYS A 146 -26.40 12.19 1.72
C LYS A 146 -25.88 11.68 0.39
N SER A 147 -24.90 12.39 -0.19
CA SER A 147 -24.25 12.06 -1.45
C SER A 147 -22.72 12.12 -1.33
N ALA A 148 -22.04 11.22 -2.01
CA ALA A 148 -20.59 11.17 -2.01
C ALA A 148 -20.04 10.77 -3.39
N VAL A 149 -18.87 11.31 -3.71
CA VAL A 149 -18.13 10.95 -4.92
C VAL A 149 -16.79 10.32 -4.52
N SER A 150 -16.52 9.11 -4.98
CA SER A 150 -15.20 8.48 -4.91
C SER A 150 -14.50 8.60 -6.26
N ILE A 151 -13.24 9.07 -6.26
CA ILE A 151 -12.48 9.37 -7.48
C ILE A 151 -11.24 8.50 -7.56
N GLY A 152 -11.15 7.70 -8.62
CA GLY A 152 -9.99 6.87 -8.95
C GLY A 152 -10.33 5.43 -9.29
N GLY A 153 -9.39 4.74 -9.94
CA GLY A 153 -9.51 3.32 -10.31
C GLY A 153 -8.60 2.40 -9.47
N SER A 154 -8.21 2.83 -8.28
CA SER A 154 -7.33 2.11 -7.35
C SER A 154 -8.11 1.43 -6.22
N PHE A 155 -7.43 0.58 -5.46
CA PHE A 155 -8.00 -0.01 -4.24
C PHE A 155 -8.51 1.02 -3.24
N ILE A 156 -7.82 2.14 -3.08
CA ILE A 156 -8.23 3.22 -2.16
C ILE A 156 -9.57 3.84 -2.58
N ALA A 157 -9.73 4.16 -3.87
CA ALA A 157 -10.99 4.70 -4.37
C ALA A 157 -12.14 3.70 -4.23
N TYR A 158 -11.86 2.42 -4.46
CA TYR A 158 -12.79 1.33 -4.23
C TYR A 158 -13.20 1.24 -2.75
N GLU A 159 -12.24 1.25 -1.81
CA GLU A 159 -12.48 1.15 -0.37
C GLU A 159 -13.31 2.34 0.15
N LEU A 160 -13.09 3.53 -0.41
CA LEU A 160 -13.91 4.71 -0.15
C LEU A 160 -15.34 4.52 -0.67
N ALA A 161 -15.52 4.09 -1.93
CA ALA A 161 -16.83 3.84 -2.50
C ALA A 161 -17.62 2.79 -1.70
N GLU A 162 -16.96 1.66 -1.34
CA GLU A 162 -17.56 0.62 -0.49
C GLU A 162 -17.96 1.16 0.89
N ALA A 163 -17.10 1.99 1.49
CA ALA A 163 -17.39 2.58 2.80
C ALA A 163 -18.59 3.54 2.72
N PHE A 164 -18.67 4.37 1.70
CA PHE A 164 -19.78 5.31 1.52
C PHE A 164 -21.11 4.58 1.32
N VAL A 165 -21.15 3.59 0.41
CA VAL A 165 -22.31 2.72 0.20
C VAL A 165 -22.72 2.03 1.50
N SER A 166 -21.78 1.43 2.23
CA SER A 166 -22.07 0.71 3.48
C SER A 166 -22.64 1.60 4.60
N ARG A 167 -22.40 2.91 4.49
CA ARG A 167 -22.95 3.92 5.41
C ARG A 167 -24.28 4.50 4.95
N GLY A 168 -24.86 3.99 3.83
CA GLY A 168 -26.13 4.40 3.29
C GLY A 168 -26.10 5.73 2.54
N VAL A 169 -24.92 6.18 2.10
CA VAL A 169 -24.72 7.40 1.33
C VAL A 169 -24.86 7.10 -0.15
N GLU A 170 -25.63 7.91 -0.91
CA GLU A 170 -25.67 7.83 -2.37
C GLU A 170 -24.26 8.02 -2.93
N THR A 171 -23.73 7.02 -3.62
CA THR A 171 -22.31 6.96 -3.94
C THR A 171 -22.08 6.88 -5.44
N HIS A 172 -21.36 7.86 -5.98
CA HIS A 172 -20.86 7.89 -7.35
C HIS A 172 -19.38 7.58 -7.36
N TRP A 173 -18.98 6.56 -8.14
CA TRP A 173 -17.58 6.18 -8.27
C TRP A 173 -17.06 6.50 -9.68
N ILE A 174 -16.17 7.51 -9.77
CA ILE A 174 -15.63 8.05 -11.02
C ILE A 174 -14.27 7.41 -11.30
N GLN A 175 -14.08 6.89 -12.51
CA GLN A 175 -12.85 6.26 -12.95
C GLN A 175 -12.42 6.79 -14.33
N ARG A 176 -11.18 7.25 -14.46
CA ARG A 176 -10.63 7.71 -15.73
C ARG A 176 -10.47 6.59 -16.77
N GLY A 177 -10.33 5.37 -16.33
CA GLY A 177 -10.21 4.20 -17.20
C GLY A 177 -11.53 3.49 -17.44
N PRO A 178 -11.54 2.48 -18.34
CA PRO A 178 -12.74 1.73 -18.69
C PRO A 178 -13.18 0.74 -17.60
N ARG A 179 -12.38 0.52 -16.56
CA ARG A 179 -12.65 -0.41 -15.45
C ARG A 179 -11.73 -0.20 -14.26
N PHE A 180 -12.13 -0.75 -13.12
CA PHE A 180 -11.33 -0.88 -11.92
C PHE A 180 -10.06 -1.67 -12.19
N LEU A 181 -8.93 -1.25 -11.62
CA LEU A 181 -7.61 -1.88 -11.77
C LEU A 181 -7.26 -2.26 -13.22
N ARG A 182 -7.52 -1.37 -14.18
CA ARG A 182 -7.42 -1.59 -15.63
C ARG A 182 -6.09 -2.17 -16.13
N ARG A 183 -5.02 -2.05 -15.35
CA ARG A 183 -3.70 -2.64 -15.66
C ARG A 183 -3.61 -4.11 -15.27
N MET A 184 -4.48 -4.56 -14.38
CA MET A 184 -4.45 -5.90 -13.78
C MET A 184 -5.66 -6.74 -14.20
N LEU A 185 -6.84 -6.15 -14.25
CA LEU A 185 -8.08 -6.80 -14.64
C LEU A 185 -8.35 -6.61 -16.15
N ASP A 186 -8.83 -7.65 -16.78
CA ASP A 186 -9.40 -7.61 -18.14
C ASP A 186 -10.90 -7.22 -18.11
N GLU A 187 -11.56 -7.28 -19.26
CA GLU A 187 -12.97 -6.89 -19.38
C GLU A 187 -13.88 -7.82 -18.57
N ILE A 188 -13.64 -9.13 -18.58
CA ILE A 188 -14.47 -10.12 -17.89
C ILE A 188 -14.35 -9.95 -16.39
N SER A 189 -13.13 -9.92 -15.88
CA SER A 189 -12.88 -9.77 -14.44
C SER A 189 -13.25 -8.38 -13.92
N GLY A 190 -13.08 -7.35 -14.75
CA GLY A 190 -13.50 -5.99 -14.42
C GLY A 190 -15.02 -5.87 -14.32
N GLU A 191 -15.77 -6.43 -15.29
CA GLU A 191 -17.24 -6.39 -15.24
C GLU A 191 -17.80 -7.19 -14.05
N TYR A 192 -17.14 -8.28 -13.68
CA TYR A 192 -17.51 -9.02 -12.48
C TYR A 192 -17.42 -8.19 -11.19
N VAL A 193 -16.39 -7.34 -11.06
CA VAL A 193 -16.30 -6.39 -9.94
C VAL A 193 -17.34 -5.30 -10.05
N ASN A 194 -17.62 -4.81 -11.26
CA ASN A 194 -18.61 -3.79 -11.52
C ASN A 194 -20.03 -4.24 -11.14
N GLU A 195 -20.39 -5.47 -11.49
CA GLU A 195 -21.68 -6.06 -11.11
C GLU A 195 -21.85 -6.08 -9.58
N ALA A 196 -20.80 -6.47 -8.85
CA ALA A 196 -20.83 -6.48 -7.39
C ALA A 196 -21.01 -5.06 -6.82
N ALA A 197 -20.28 -4.08 -7.34
CA ALA A 197 -20.39 -2.69 -6.90
C ALA A 197 -21.80 -2.09 -7.17
N ARG A 198 -22.35 -2.33 -8.36
CA ARG A 198 -23.74 -1.89 -8.68
C ARG A 198 -24.78 -2.56 -7.79
N LYS A 199 -24.62 -3.86 -7.54
CA LYS A 199 -25.51 -4.62 -6.66
C LYS A 199 -25.52 -4.06 -5.24
N ASP A 200 -24.40 -3.59 -4.77
CA ASP A 200 -24.26 -2.96 -3.45
C ASP A 200 -24.76 -1.51 -3.42
N GLY A 201 -25.04 -0.91 -4.57
CA GLY A 201 -25.67 0.41 -4.71
C GLY A 201 -24.73 1.53 -5.18
N ALA A 202 -23.53 1.22 -5.68
CA ALA A 202 -22.65 2.23 -6.25
C ALA A 202 -23.03 2.59 -7.70
N TYR A 203 -23.09 3.88 -8.04
CA TYR A 203 -23.21 4.40 -9.39
C TYR A 203 -21.81 4.52 -10.02
N LEU A 204 -21.56 3.77 -11.09
CA LEU A 204 -20.22 3.68 -11.71
C LEU A 204 -20.13 4.57 -12.96
N HIS A 205 -19.09 5.42 -13.01
CA HIS A 205 -18.79 6.32 -14.12
C HIS A 205 -17.39 6.04 -14.64
N TYR A 206 -17.30 5.46 -15.84
CA TYR A 206 -16.04 5.11 -16.51
C TYR A 206 -15.67 6.10 -17.59
N ASN A 207 -14.37 6.16 -17.93
CA ASN A 207 -13.83 7.07 -18.92
C ASN A 207 -14.15 8.54 -18.60
N GLU A 208 -14.31 8.83 -17.31
CA GLU A 208 -14.61 10.15 -16.79
C GLU A 208 -13.37 10.75 -16.11
N GLU A 209 -13.02 11.94 -16.50
CA GLU A 209 -11.94 12.72 -15.92
C GLU A 209 -12.49 14.00 -15.30
N ILE A 210 -12.05 14.32 -14.10
CA ILE A 210 -12.54 15.51 -13.40
C ILE A 210 -12.08 16.78 -14.14
N ALA A 211 -13.01 17.67 -14.41
CA ALA A 211 -12.74 19.00 -14.96
C ALA A 211 -12.60 20.03 -13.83
N GLU A 212 -13.55 20.04 -12.90
CA GLU A 212 -13.54 21.00 -11.78
C GLU A 212 -14.39 20.53 -10.59
N PHE A 213 -14.13 21.13 -9.45
CA PHE A 213 -14.93 21.04 -8.24
C PHE A 213 -15.58 22.41 -7.97
N VAL A 214 -16.91 22.46 -8.06
CA VAL A 214 -17.66 23.68 -7.76
C VAL A 214 -17.82 23.85 -6.27
N ARG A 215 -17.45 25.01 -5.72
CA ARG A 215 -17.45 25.28 -4.31
C ARG A 215 -18.52 26.29 -3.90
N SER A 216 -19.05 26.09 -2.71
CA SER A 216 -19.87 27.06 -1.99
C SER A 216 -19.53 27.00 -0.51
N ASN A 217 -19.34 28.14 0.14
CA ASN A 217 -19.03 28.25 1.58
C ASN A 217 -17.85 27.36 2.07
N GLY A 218 -16.82 27.19 1.23
CA GLY A 218 -15.64 26.39 1.59
C GLY A 218 -15.77 24.87 1.37
N ALA A 219 -16.95 24.37 0.96
CA ALA A 219 -17.22 23.00 0.59
C ALA A 219 -17.37 22.82 -0.91
N VAL A 220 -16.98 21.67 -1.43
CA VAL A 220 -17.39 21.21 -2.77
C VAL A 220 -18.86 20.81 -2.73
N THR A 221 -19.66 21.36 -3.62
CA THR A 221 -21.08 21.04 -3.76
C THR A 221 -21.39 20.28 -5.04
N LYS A 222 -20.47 20.33 -6.03
CA LYS A 222 -20.61 19.59 -7.30
C LYS A 222 -19.23 19.15 -7.81
N VAL A 223 -19.23 18.01 -8.46
CA VAL A 223 -18.11 17.51 -9.27
C VAL A 223 -18.53 17.55 -10.73
N ILE A 224 -17.72 18.18 -11.58
CA ILE A 224 -17.97 18.25 -13.02
C ILE A 224 -16.85 17.52 -13.74
N THR A 225 -17.20 16.67 -14.70
CA THR A 225 -16.23 15.94 -15.52
C THR A 225 -16.03 16.62 -16.88
N LYS A 226 -14.95 16.23 -17.59
CA LYS A 226 -14.66 16.75 -18.94
C LYS A 226 -15.71 16.38 -19.98
N SER A 227 -16.49 15.32 -19.77
CA SER A 227 -17.61 14.94 -20.62
C SER A 227 -18.88 15.79 -20.38
N GLY A 228 -18.90 16.60 -19.30
CA GLY A 228 -20.04 17.40 -18.90
C GLY A 228 -20.94 16.72 -17.87
N LEU A 229 -20.60 15.52 -17.37
CA LEU A 229 -21.32 14.91 -16.25
C LEU A 229 -21.18 15.80 -15.02
N THR A 230 -22.32 16.12 -14.39
CA THR A 230 -22.38 16.94 -13.18
C THR A 230 -23.01 16.14 -12.05
N LEU A 231 -22.34 16.04 -10.90
CA LEU A 231 -22.79 15.30 -9.72
C LEU A 231 -22.83 16.23 -8.52
N ASP A 232 -23.97 16.37 -7.88
CA ASP A 232 -24.06 17.02 -6.58
C ASP A 232 -23.44 16.12 -5.51
N THR A 233 -22.72 16.72 -4.54
CA THR A 233 -22.02 15.93 -3.52
C THR A 233 -21.82 16.69 -2.22
N ASP A 234 -21.97 15.97 -1.09
CA ASP A 234 -21.63 16.44 0.25
C ASP A 234 -20.20 16.03 0.67
N LEU A 235 -19.63 15.02 0.01
CA LEU A 235 -18.33 14.42 0.36
C LEU A 235 -17.60 13.93 -0.88
N VAL A 236 -16.32 14.24 -0.97
CA VAL A 236 -15.44 13.73 -2.02
C VAL A 236 -14.29 12.95 -1.40
N GLY A 237 -14.10 11.71 -1.84
CA GLY A 237 -12.96 10.86 -1.51
C GLY A 237 -12.03 10.66 -2.71
N ILE A 238 -10.72 10.86 -2.52
CA ILE A 238 -9.73 10.81 -3.59
C ILE A 238 -8.80 9.62 -3.41
N GLY A 239 -8.73 8.73 -4.41
CA GLY A 239 -7.86 7.56 -4.48
C GLY A 239 -7.04 7.52 -5.76
N LEU A 240 -6.17 8.52 -5.99
CA LEU A 240 -5.38 8.70 -7.22
C LEU A 240 -3.96 8.13 -7.15
N GLY A 241 -3.71 7.21 -6.22
CA GLY A 241 -2.39 6.61 -6.00
C GLY A 241 -1.53 7.39 -5.03
N LEU A 242 -0.24 7.01 -4.93
CA LEU A 242 0.69 7.54 -3.95
C LEU A 242 1.93 8.13 -4.63
N THR A 243 2.43 9.22 -4.07
CA THR A 243 3.80 9.70 -4.27
C THR A 243 4.68 9.16 -3.14
N ILE A 244 5.79 8.54 -3.49
CA ILE A 244 6.72 7.95 -2.52
C ILE A 244 7.57 9.04 -1.86
N ASN A 245 7.70 8.96 -0.54
CA ASN A 245 8.45 9.94 0.24
C ASN A 245 9.95 9.64 0.18
N THR A 246 10.63 10.22 -0.80
CA THR A 246 12.06 10.03 -1.05
C THR A 246 12.91 11.27 -0.78
N GLU A 247 12.28 12.35 -0.35
CA GLU A 247 12.91 13.68 -0.22
C GLU A 247 14.12 13.66 0.73
N LEU A 248 14.05 12.87 1.82
CA LEU A 248 15.14 12.75 2.79
C LEU A 248 16.42 12.14 2.23
N VAL A 249 16.31 11.33 1.18
CA VAL A 249 17.47 10.69 0.55
C VAL A 249 17.87 11.34 -0.76
N ALA A 250 17.15 12.39 -1.16
CA ALA A 250 17.47 13.12 -2.37
C ALA A 250 18.79 13.90 -2.22
N GLY A 251 19.71 13.71 -3.16
CA GLY A 251 20.98 14.46 -3.21
C GLY A 251 22.08 13.96 -2.26
N ILE A 252 21.84 12.89 -1.48
CA ILE A 252 22.87 12.32 -0.58
C ILE A 252 23.61 11.10 -1.16
N GLY A 253 23.43 10.80 -2.46
CA GLY A 253 24.12 9.71 -3.14
C GLY A 253 23.37 8.36 -3.16
N ILE A 254 22.12 8.33 -2.67
CA ILE A 254 21.23 7.16 -2.77
C ILE A 254 20.42 7.25 -4.06
N GLY A 255 20.35 6.13 -4.81
CA GLY A 255 19.56 6.06 -6.05
C GLY A 255 18.05 6.13 -5.78
N ILE A 256 17.35 6.92 -6.60
CA ILE A 256 15.89 7.07 -6.56
C ILE A 256 15.34 6.84 -7.96
N LYS A 257 14.35 5.95 -8.10
CA LYS A 257 13.54 5.77 -9.32
C LYS A 257 12.06 5.70 -8.94
N ALA A 258 11.47 4.50 -8.90
CA ALA A 258 10.12 4.30 -8.40
C ALA A 258 10.05 4.42 -6.86
N GLY A 259 11.18 4.29 -6.18
CA GLY A 259 11.36 4.41 -4.75
C GLY A 259 12.84 4.60 -4.40
N ILE A 260 13.20 4.37 -3.14
CA ILE A 260 14.58 4.38 -2.65
C ILE A 260 15.23 3.06 -3.07
N GLN A 261 16.23 3.11 -3.95
CA GLN A 261 16.88 1.90 -4.45
C GLN A 261 17.72 1.21 -3.37
N CYS A 262 17.49 -0.08 -3.20
CA CYS A 262 18.25 -0.94 -2.33
C CYS A 262 18.42 -2.34 -2.95
N ASP A 263 19.37 -3.11 -2.42
CA ASP A 263 19.63 -4.49 -2.83
C ASP A 263 18.63 -5.48 -2.18
N ASP A 264 18.89 -6.78 -2.33
CA ASP A 264 18.09 -7.85 -1.71
C ASP A 264 18.31 -8.00 -0.19
N ARG A 265 19.28 -7.27 0.37
CA ARG A 265 19.49 -7.10 1.81
C ARG A 265 18.76 -5.89 2.36
N LEU A 266 18.10 -5.13 1.50
CA LEU A 266 17.49 -3.82 1.74
C LEU A 266 18.50 -2.72 2.07
N GLU A 267 19.79 -2.93 1.81
CA GLU A 267 20.83 -1.91 1.99
C GLU A 267 20.91 -1.02 0.73
N THR A 268 20.98 0.29 0.95
CA THR A 268 21.13 1.27 -0.14
C THR A 268 22.57 1.31 -0.64
N SER A 269 22.86 2.18 -1.61
CA SER A 269 24.25 2.43 -2.05
C SER A 269 25.18 2.97 -0.95
N ILE A 270 24.61 3.49 0.15
CA ILE A 270 25.36 3.97 1.31
C ILE A 270 25.29 2.93 2.42
N LYS A 271 26.46 2.36 2.75
CA LYS A 271 26.56 1.32 3.77
C LYS A 271 26.02 1.77 5.13
N GLY A 272 25.18 0.91 5.73
CA GLY A 272 24.53 1.15 7.01
C GLY A 272 23.24 1.97 6.88
N ILE A 273 22.82 2.36 5.67
CA ILE A 273 21.52 2.94 5.41
C ILE A 273 20.66 1.96 4.62
N PHE A 274 19.53 1.61 5.17
CA PHE A 274 18.55 0.66 4.63
C PHE A 274 17.26 1.35 4.22
N ALA A 275 16.52 0.75 3.27
CA ALA A 275 15.19 1.20 2.91
C ALA A 275 14.16 0.07 3.12
N GLY A 276 12.93 0.41 3.52
CA GLY A 276 11.91 -0.61 3.79
C GLY A 276 10.48 -0.13 3.56
N GLY A 277 9.55 -1.09 3.47
CA GLY A 277 8.14 -0.82 3.21
C GLY A 277 7.90 -0.22 1.83
N ASP A 278 6.86 0.61 1.71
CA ASP A 278 6.45 1.22 0.46
C ASP A 278 7.50 2.17 -0.13
N ALA A 279 8.42 2.68 0.69
CA ALA A 279 9.50 3.56 0.25
C ALA A 279 10.58 2.83 -0.55
N ALA A 280 10.78 1.54 -0.32
CA ALA A 280 11.85 0.76 -0.93
C ALA A 280 11.52 0.33 -2.36
N GLU A 281 12.45 0.62 -3.29
CA GLU A 281 12.57 -0.05 -4.58
C GLU A 281 13.68 -1.09 -4.47
N PHE A 282 13.31 -2.29 -4.06
CA PHE A 282 14.23 -3.35 -3.70
C PHE A 282 14.52 -4.28 -4.87
N TYR A 283 15.70 -4.90 -4.87
CA TYR A 283 16.01 -5.98 -5.78
C TYR A 283 15.36 -7.27 -5.29
N ASP A 284 14.51 -7.87 -6.13
CA ASP A 284 13.88 -9.15 -5.87
C ASP A 284 14.64 -10.26 -6.63
N PRO A 285 15.32 -11.19 -5.92
CA PRO A 285 16.08 -12.25 -6.57
C PRO A 285 15.20 -13.31 -7.26
N ILE A 286 13.90 -13.39 -6.93
CA ILE A 286 12.95 -14.28 -7.59
C ILE A 286 12.51 -13.67 -8.92
N ALA A 287 12.11 -12.41 -8.89
CA ALA A 287 11.70 -11.63 -10.06
C ALA A 287 12.89 -11.18 -10.93
N GLU A 288 14.12 -11.19 -10.38
CA GLU A 288 15.38 -10.76 -11.01
C GLU A 288 15.32 -9.32 -11.51
N MET A 289 14.67 -8.44 -10.74
CA MET A 289 14.53 -7.02 -11.06
C MET A 289 14.31 -6.17 -9.81
N HIS A 290 14.59 -4.88 -9.95
CA HIS A 290 14.13 -3.90 -8.98
C HIS A 290 12.67 -3.54 -9.27
N TYR A 291 11.87 -3.52 -8.24
CA TYR A 291 10.52 -2.96 -8.28
C TYR A 291 10.05 -2.56 -6.88
N ARG A 292 8.92 -1.92 -6.82
CA ARG A 292 8.31 -1.46 -5.58
C ARG A 292 6.95 -2.14 -5.41
N MET A 293 6.72 -2.75 -4.27
CA MET A 293 5.42 -3.30 -3.94
C MET A 293 5.00 -2.88 -2.53
N GLY A 294 4.02 -1.96 -2.47
CA GLY A 294 3.46 -1.44 -1.23
C GLY A 294 2.34 -2.35 -0.73
N THR A 295 2.69 -3.41 0.02
CA THR A 295 1.72 -4.25 0.72
C THR A 295 2.12 -4.43 2.17
N TRP A 296 1.12 -4.68 3.03
CA TRP A 296 1.33 -4.89 4.46
C TRP A 296 2.32 -6.04 4.74
N ASN A 297 2.11 -7.19 4.08
CA ASN A 297 2.96 -8.36 4.28
C ASN A 297 4.40 -8.09 3.84
N ASN A 298 4.57 -7.42 2.69
CA ASN A 298 5.89 -7.04 2.19
C ASN A 298 6.59 -6.06 3.14
N ALA A 299 5.87 -5.08 3.67
CA ALA A 299 6.42 -4.14 4.66
C ALA A 299 6.94 -4.86 5.91
N GLY A 300 6.19 -5.85 6.40
CA GLY A 300 6.62 -6.69 7.53
C GLY A 300 7.85 -7.55 7.22
N ALA A 301 7.93 -8.13 6.00
CA ALA A 301 9.10 -8.87 5.54
C ALA A 301 10.34 -7.96 5.45
N HIS A 302 10.19 -6.78 4.87
CA HIS A 302 11.25 -5.76 4.82
C HIS A 302 11.75 -5.38 6.21
N GLY A 303 10.84 -5.16 7.17
CA GLY A 303 11.22 -4.84 8.55
C GLY A 303 12.07 -5.94 9.21
N LYS A 304 11.76 -7.21 8.97
CA LYS A 304 12.53 -8.35 9.49
C LYS A 304 13.92 -8.44 8.88
N VAL A 305 14.00 -8.37 7.55
CA VAL A 305 15.28 -8.42 6.80
C VAL A 305 16.18 -7.24 7.21
N ALA A 306 15.62 -6.04 7.25
CA ALA A 306 16.36 -4.85 7.68
C ALA A 306 16.87 -4.97 9.11
N ALA A 307 16.08 -5.49 10.06
CA ALA A 307 16.50 -5.67 11.45
C ALA A 307 17.73 -6.59 11.56
N ILE A 308 17.71 -7.73 10.85
CA ILE A 308 18.83 -8.69 10.87
C ILE A 308 20.10 -8.04 10.29
N ASN A 309 19.97 -7.34 9.17
CA ASN A 309 21.12 -6.75 8.48
C ASN A 309 21.68 -5.52 9.20
N MET A 310 20.82 -4.68 9.78
CA MET A 310 21.23 -3.57 10.65
C MET A 310 21.99 -4.07 11.89
N ALA A 311 21.60 -5.23 12.43
CA ALA A 311 22.32 -5.88 13.53
C ALA A 311 23.62 -6.55 13.10
N GLY A 312 23.99 -6.53 11.82
CA GLY A 312 25.23 -7.09 11.27
C GLY A 312 25.09 -8.50 10.70
N GLY A 313 23.86 -8.97 10.49
CA GLY A 313 23.56 -10.24 9.81
C GLY A 313 23.68 -10.15 8.27
N ASP A 314 23.30 -11.24 7.60
CA ASP A 314 23.33 -11.37 6.12
C ASP A 314 22.03 -12.05 5.63
N GLU A 315 20.89 -11.44 5.95
CA GLU A 315 19.58 -11.92 5.51
C GLU A 315 19.23 -11.32 4.14
N ARG A 316 18.65 -12.13 3.26
CA ARG A 316 18.20 -11.68 1.95
C ARG A 316 16.68 -11.77 1.85
N TYR A 317 16.09 -10.78 1.19
CA TYR A 317 14.68 -10.83 0.86
C TYR A 317 14.41 -11.97 -0.12
N HIS A 318 13.46 -12.86 0.23
CA HIS A 318 13.09 -14.02 -0.59
C HIS A 318 11.61 -14.36 -0.53
N ASP A 319 10.81 -13.44 -0.01
CA ASP A 319 9.35 -13.61 0.01
C ASP A 319 8.74 -13.26 -1.36
N ILE A 320 7.60 -13.86 -1.65
CA ILE A 320 6.78 -13.47 -2.80
C ILE A 320 5.76 -12.46 -2.29
N PRO A 321 5.81 -11.21 -2.77
CA PRO A 321 4.84 -10.21 -2.34
C PRO A 321 3.43 -10.62 -2.69
N GLU A 322 2.53 -10.43 -1.75
CA GLU A 322 1.13 -10.81 -1.89
C GLU A 322 0.22 -9.70 -1.37
N TYR A 323 -0.89 -9.49 -2.09
CA TYR A 323 -1.99 -8.64 -1.69
C TYR A 323 -3.30 -9.43 -1.73
N SER A 324 -4.14 -9.27 -0.72
CA SER A 324 -5.47 -9.85 -0.71
C SER A 324 -6.45 -8.87 -0.08
N SER A 325 -7.56 -8.59 -0.76
CA SER A 325 -8.64 -7.75 -0.24
C SER A 325 -10.00 -8.37 -0.52
N LYS A 326 -10.96 -8.05 0.34
CA LYS A 326 -12.36 -8.27 0.03
C LYS A 326 -12.83 -7.13 -0.85
N LEU A 327 -13.63 -7.44 -1.84
CA LEU A 327 -14.29 -6.49 -2.73
C LEU A 327 -15.79 -6.65 -2.52
N PHE A 328 -16.57 -5.55 -2.57
CA PHE A 328 -18.02 -5.52 -2.41
C PHE A 328 -18.68 -6.85 -2.06
N THR A 329 -19.50 -6.90 -1.09
CA THR A 329 -20.25 -7.94 -0.39
C THR A 329 -19.58 -9.31 -0.22
N ASP A 330 -18.96 -9.93 -1.22
CA ASP A 330 -18.51 -11.34 -1.09
C ASP A 330 -17.31 -11.72 -1.96
N GLN A 331 -16.76 -10.76 -2.70
CA GLN A 331 -15.66 -11.04 -3.59
C GLN A 331 -14.33 -10.96 -2.84
N THR A 332 -13.36 -11.75 -3.27
CA THR A 332 -11.98 -11.64 -2.81
C THR A 332 -11.08 -11.52 -4.02
N ILE A 333 -10.20 -10.55 -4.02
CA ILE A 333 -9.09 -10.47 -4.98
C ILE A 333 -7.81 -10.84 -4.24
N THR A 334 -7.02 -11.71 -4.83
CA THR A 334 -5.67 -12.07 -4.35
C THR A 334 -4.70 -11.97 -5.50
N GLN A 335 -3.71 -11.10 -5.38
CA GLN A 335 -2.60 -10.96 -6.31
C GLN A 335 -1.32 -11.41 -5.59
N PHE A 336 -0.45 -12.13 -6.29
CA PHE A 336 0.84 -12.59 -5.79
C PHE A 336 1.91 -12.49 -6.87
N GLY A 337 3.14 -12.21 -6.48
CA GLY A 337 4.27 -12.00 -7.38
C GLY A 337 4.08 -10.80 -8.31
N LEU A 338 4.73 -10.84 -9.47
CA LEU A 338 4.65 -9.79 -10.49
C LEU A 338 3.28 -9.76 -11.17
N SER A 339 2.88 -8.60 -11.63
CA SER A 339 1.68 -8.38 -12.45
C SER A 339 2.01 -7.48 -13.65
N PRO A 340 1.10 -7.37 -14.64
CA PRO A 340 1.27 -6.45 -15.76
C PRO A 340 1.41 -4.97 -15.36
N GLU A 341 1.14 -4.64 -14.11
CA GLU A 341 1.39 -3.29 -13.57
C GLU A 341 2.89 -3.00 -13.41
N TYR A 342 3.69 -4.01 -13.07
CA TYR A 342 5.13 -3.88 -12.82
C TYR A 342 5.97 -4.24 -14.04
N ARG A 343 5.43 -5.10 -14.93
CA ARG A 343 6.14 -5.59 -16.11
C ARG A 343 5.17 -5.80 -17.26
N THR A 344 5.40 -5.15 -18.40
CA THR A 344 4.45 -5.11 -19.52
C THR A 344 4.64 -6.25 -20.55
N ASP A 345 5.76 -6.98 -20.48
CA ASP A 345 6.10 -8.09 -21.38
C ASP A 345 5.71 -9.47 -20.83
N LEU A 346 4.73 -9.51 -19.93
CA LEU A 346 4.21 -10.76 -19.38
C LEU A 346 3.19 -11.40 -20.31
N GLU A 347 3.37 -12.70 -20.58
CA GLU A 347 2.33 -13.55 -21.17
C GLU A 347 1.31 -13.88 -20.07
N THR A 348 0.02 -13.76 -20.40
CA THR A 348 -1.07 -14.05 -19.45
C THR A 348 -1.90 -15.23 -19.95
N VAL A 349 -2.00 -16.29 -19.15
CA VAL A 349 -3.03 -17.32 -19.33
C VAL A 349 -4.13 -17.10 -18.30
N ARG A 350 -5.39 -17.28 -18.71
CA ARG A 350 -6.54 -16.93 -17.86
C ARG A 350 -7.73 -17.83 -18.12
N ASN A 351 -8.58 -17.97 -17.10
CA ASN A 351 -9.86 -18.65 -17.18
C ASN A 351 -10.88 -17.96 -16.25
N PHE A 352 -12.13 -17.96 -16.68
CA PHE A 352 -13.28 -17.58 -15.88
C PHE A 352 -14.23 -18.76 -15.78
N ASP A 353 -14.41 -19.28 -14.56
CA ASP A 353 -15.40 -20.28 -14.24
C ASP A 353 -16.74 -19.58 -13.98
N HIS A 354 -17.71 -19.73 -14.90
CA HIS A 354 -19.01 -19.06 -14.83
C HIS A 354 -19.91 -19.64 -13.74
N GLU A 355 -19.75 -20.91 -13.35
CA GLU A 355 -20.54 -21.54 -12.28
C GLU A 355 -20.09 -21.07 -10.91
N LEU A 356 -18.79 -21.14 -10.64
CA LEU A 356 -18.21 -20.69 -9.37
C LEU A 356 -18.00 -19.19 -9.32
N LYS A 357 -18.11 -18.49 -10.44
CA LYS A 357 -17.74 -17.08 -10.59
C LYS A 357 -16.31 -16.82 -10.13
N HIS A 358 -15.39 -17.69 -10.54
CA HIS A 358 -13.97 -17.62 -10.22
C HIS A 358 -13.16 -17.21 -11.44
N TYR A 359 -12.43 -16.12 -11.33
CA TYR A 359 -11.45 -15.70 -12.33
C TYR A 359 -10.03 -16.04 -11.85
N ARG A 360 -9.20 -16.56 -12.76
CA ARG A 360 -7.78 -16.80 -12.56
C ARG A 360 -6.98 -16.22 -13.71
N ALA A 361 -5.92 -15.52 -13.40
CA ALA A 361 -4.91 -15.11 -14.36
C ALA A 361 -3.53 -15.48 -13.81
N LEU A 362 -2.70 -16.12 -14.63
CA LEU A 362 -1.33 -16.45 -14.30
C LEU A 362 -0.41 -15.73 -15.26
N PHE A 363 0.64 -15.11 -14.70
CA PHE A 363 1.56 -14.23 -15.43
C PHE A 363 2.90 -14.93 -15.60
N PHE A 364 3.34 -15.04 -16.86
CA PHE A 364 4.60 -15.68 -17.21
C PHE A 364 5.56 -14.69 -17.83
N HIS A 365 6.81 -14.76 -17.39
CA HIS A 365 7.93 -14.15 -18.09
C HIS A 365 8.74 -15.27 -18.73
N GLU A 366 8.86 -15.24 -20.06
CA GLU A 366 9.38 -16.37 -20.85
C GLU A 366 8.56 -17.64 -20.55
N ASP A 367 9.18 -18.66 -19.97
CA ASP A 367 8.56 -19.94 -19.62
C ASP A 367 8.34 -20.13 -18.09
N ARG A 368 8.62 -19.10 -17.27
CA ARG A 368 8.49 -19.14 -15.81
C ARG A 368 7.23 -18.43 -15.33
N LEU A 369 6.51 -19.06 -14.40
CA LEU A 369 5.46 -18.38 -13.66
C LEU A 369 6.12 -17.33 -12.74
N VAL A 370 5.68 -16.07 -12.83
CA VAL A 370 6.21 -14.95 -12.04
C VAL A 370 5.15 -14.27 -11.18
N GLY A 371 3.88 -14.56 -11.43
CA GLY A 371 2.80 -14.00 -10.62
C GLY A 371 1.43 -14.50 -11.03
N GLY A 372 0.40 -14.03 -10.33
CA GLY A 372 -0.98 -14.38 -10.64
C GLY A 372 -2.01 -13.58 -9.87
N LEU A 373 -3.25 -13.70 -10.34
CA LEU A 373 -4.43 -13.07 -9.80
C LEU A 373 -5.55 -14.09 -9.65
N LEU A 374 -6.14 -14.14 -8.48
CA LEU A 374 -7.32 -14.95 -8.18
C LEU A 374 -8.44 -13.99 -7.73
N LEU A 375 -9.60 -14.04 -8.40
CA LEU A 375 -10.75 -13.23 -8.08
C LEU A 375 -11.97 -14.14 -7.90
N GLY A 376 -12.81 -13.84 -6.94
CA GLY A 376 -14.03 -14.59 -6.63
C GLY A 376 -14.10 -15.03 -5.16
N LYS A 377 -15.31 -15.35 -4.69
CA LYS A 377 -15.54 -15.76 -3.30
C LYS A 377 -14.77 -17.03 -2.96
N GLY A 378 -13.82 -16.92 -2.03
CA GLY A 378 -13.04 -18.08 -1.58
C GLY A 378 -12.08 -18.67 -2.63
N ASN A 379 -11.85 -17.99 -3.75
CA ASN A 379 -10.97 -18.45 -4.81
C ASN A 379 -9.50 -18.42 -4.37
N ARG A 380 -9.04 -19.51 -3.76
CA ARG A 380 -7.64 -19.70 -3.32
C ARG A 380 -7.03 -21.02 -3.84
N ALA A 381 -7.81 -21.80 -4.57
CA ALA A 381 -7.38 -23.11 -5.07
C ALA A 381 -6.12 -22.97 -5.96
N GLY A 382 -5.15 -23.85 -5.76
CA GLY A 382 -3.88 -23.85 -6.47
C GLY A 382 -2.84 -22.82 -5.98
N LYS A 383 -3.22 -21.83 -5.16
CA LYS A 383 -2.33 -20.74 -4.74
C LYS A 383 -0.99 -21.24 -4.17
N ARG A 384 -1.01 -22.24 -3.29
CA ARG A 384 0.21 -22.80 -2.71
C ARG A 384 1.17 -23.36 -3.75
N LYS A 385 0.63 -24.06 -4.75
CA LYS A 385 1.41 -24.60 -5.86
C LYS A 385 1.99 -23.51 -6.75
N TYR A 386 1.22 -22.42 -7.00
CA TYR A 386 1.71 -21.26 -7.74
C TYR A 386 2.88 -20.58 -7.02
N LEU A 387 2.75 -20.32 -5.73
CA LEU A 387 3.82 -19.72 -4.94
C LEU A 387 5.07 -20.60 -4.94
N GLU A 388 4.93 -21.93 -4.83
CA GLU A 388 6.05 -22.86 -4.91
C GLU A 388 6.71 -22.83 -6.29
N ALA A 389 5.93 -22.84 -7.37
CA ALA A 389 6.43 -22.75 -8.73
C ALA A 389 7.21 -21.46 -9.00
N ILE A 390 6.73 -20.32 -8.46
CA ILE A 390 7.43 -19.04 -8.54
C ILE A 390 8.74 -19.10 -7.75
N LYS A 391 8.70 -19.57 -6.51
CA LYS A 391 9.86 -19.63 -5.62
C LYS A 391 10.96 -20.54 -6.16
N THR A 392 10.59 -21.64 -6.77
CA THR A 392 11.54 -22.61 -7.35
C THR A 392 11.89 -22.29 -8.79
N LYS A 393 11.37 -21.20 -9.36
CA LYS A 393 11.62 -20.75 -10.75
C LYS A 393 11.33 -21.85 -11.79
N MET A 394 10.26 -22.63 -11.57
CA MET A 394 9.86 -23.70 -12.47
C MET A 394 9.53 -23.17 -13.86
N ARG A 395 9.90 -23.97 -14.89
CA ARG A 395 9.65 -23.67 -16.29
C ARG A 395 8.50 -24.53 -16.81
N PHE A 396 7.66 -23.95 -17.65
CA PHE A 396 6.43 -24.59 -18.15
C PHE A 396 6.29 -24.41 -19.66
N SER A 397 6.02 -25.49 -20.37
CA SER A 397 5.58 -25.46 -21.76
C SER A 397 4.22 -24.74 -21.88
N LYS A 398 3.85 -24.32 -23.09
CA LYS A 398 2.55 -23.66 -23.32
C LYS A 398 1.36 -24.50 -22.85
N THR A 399 1.37 -25.81 -23.14
CA THR A 399 0.30 -26.73 -22.73
C THR A 399 0.20 -26.87 -21.21
N GLU A 400 1.34 -26.93 -20.52
CA GLU A 400 1.37 -26.99 -19.07
C GLU A 400 0.82 -25.72 -18.43
N ARG A 401 1.09 -24.53 -18.99
CA ARG A 401 0.58 -23.24 -18.47
C ARG A 401 -0.94 -23.18 -18.44
N GLU A 402 -1.60 -23.68 -19.49
CA GLU A 402 -3.06 -23.75 -19.54
C GLU A 402 -3.60 -24.73 -18.49
N SER A 403 -2.96 -25.89 -18.30
CA SER A 403 -3.36 -26.88 -17.32
C SER A 403 -3.26 -26.36 -15.86
N MET A 404 -2.36 -25.42 -15.60
CA MET A 404 -2.20 -24.81 -14.29
C MET A 404 -3.45 -24.04 -13.81
N LEU A 405 -4.27 -23.53 -14.74
CA LEU A 405 -5.53 -22.85 -14.41
C LEU A 405 -6.52 -23.76 -13.67
N SER A 406 -6.40 -25.08 -13.80
CA SER A 406 -7.21 -26.07 -13.11
C SER A 406 -6.60 -26.59 -11.80
N TRP A 407 -5.43 -26.08 -11.38
CA TRP A 407 -4.79 -26.55 -10.15
C TRP A 407 -5.69 -26.31 -8.92
N THR A 408 -5.88 -27.39 -8.18
CA THR A 408 -6.53 -27.40 -6.87
C THR A 408 -5.49 -27.60 -5.76
N ALA A 409 -5.91 -27.51 -4.52
CA ALA A 409 -5.03 -27.62 -3.33
C ALA A 409 -4.08 -28.83 -3.38
#